data_3ddfa2433646154e961b779bac044837
#
_entry.id   3ddfa2433646154e961b779bac044837
#
_cell.length_a   1.000
_cell.length_b   1.000
_cell.length_c   1.000
_cell.angle_alpha   90.00
_cell.angle_beta   90.00
_cell.angle_gamma   90.00
#
_symmetry.space_group_name_H-M   'P 1'
#
loop_
_entity.id
_entity.type
_entity.pdbx_description
1 polymer ?
#
loop_
_entity_poly.entity_id
_entity_poly.type
_entity_poly.pdbx_seq_one_letter_code
_entity_poly.pdbx_strand_id
1 'polypeptide(L)'
;MARIRIVSLVLFMLLTGCQFQDSTDQATTALQHTNSERTEILLFASFRGNGEDGLHLSYSEDGLNWTALNNDESVLAPQVGTKLMRDPVIIRGPDNRFHMVWTSGWEDAAIGLAHSDNLRDWSEQVLVPVMKGFPAAKNAWAPEIYWDDATQQYWIYWASTIPGTYPDTEKQADKGWDHRIFATTTKDFTTFTLTELFYQPGFNVIDAAIVNTGKNYTMLVKDETRYPPAKHLLVATANTIYGPWQLQQAPFSPTDVWVEGPAIIELDGWYYVYFDQYTEHSFGVMRTRDFKEWENLTRQLNMPQGSRHGSIVKITREELSVLM
;
A
#
# COMPACT_ATOMS: atom_id res chain seq x y z
N MET A 1 -61.64 -78.61 -12.02
CA MET A 1 -60.72 -79.11 -11.00
C MET A 1 -59.30 -78.58 -11.39
N ALA A 2 -58.92 -77.47 -10.87
CA ALA A 2 -57.61 -76.79 -11.23
C ALA A 2 -56.63 -76.96 -10.05
N ARG A 3 -55.45 -77.49 -10.33
CA ARG A 3 -54.39 -77.67 -9.35
C ARG A 3 -53.50 -76.40 -9.36
N ILE A 4 -53.46 -75.75 -8.22
CA ILE A 4 -52.56 -74.59 -7.98
C ILE A 4 -51.20 -75.14 -7.59
N ARG A 5 -50.11 -74.70 -8.31
CA ARG A 5 -48.71 -74.90 -7.94
C ARG A 5 -48.20 -73.65 -7.25
N ILE A 6 -47.73 -73.80 -6.03
CA ILE A 6 -47.09 -72.81 -5.24
C ILE A 6 -45.56 -72.79 -5.65
N VAL A 7 -45.10 -71.67 -6.12
CA VAL A 7 -43.62 -71.41 -6.37
C VAL A 7 -43.12 -70.54 -5.24
N SER A 8 -42.23 -71.09 -4.41
CA SER A 8 -41.54 -70.34 -3.37
C SER A 8 -40.40 -69.47 -3.99
N LEU A 9 -40.51 -68.18 -3.81
CA LEU A 9 -39.45 -67.21 -4.19
C LEU A 9 -38.57 -66.97 -2.97
N VAL A 10 -37.29 -67.34 -3.04
CA VAL A 10 -36.30 -67.04 -2.03
C VAL A 10 -35.69 -65.63 -2.35
N LEU A 11 -35.91 -64.68 -1.46
CA LEU A 11 -35.43 -63.31 -1.57
C LEU A 11 -34.03 -63.21 -0.91
N PHE A 12 -32.97 -63.03 -1.71
CA PHE A 12 -31.62 -62.69 -1.24
C PHE A 12 -31.58 -61.22 -0.92
N MET A 13 -31.48 -60.83 0.36
CA MET A 13 -31.16 -59.48 0.77
C MET A 13 -29.66 -59.26 0.64
N LEU A 14 -29.25 -58.45 -0.32
CA LEU A 14 -27.91 -57.86 -0.39
C LEU A 14 -27.87 -56.62 0.54
N LEU A 15 -27.16 -56.72 1.64
CA LEU A 15 -26.79 -55.60 2.51
C LEU A 15 -25.67 -54.81 1.83
N THR A 16 -26.01 -53.68 1.22
CA THR A 16 -25.04 -52.65 0.82
C THR A 16 -24.73 -51.79 2.04
N GLY A 17 -23.56 -52.01 2.62
CA GLY A 17 -23.02 -51.13 3.64
C GLY A 17 -22.64 -49.76 3.03
N CYS A 18 -23.37 -48.72 3.38
CA CYS A 18 -22.90 -47.35 3.18
C CYS A 18 -21.75 -47.10 4.13
N GLN A 19 -20.53 -47.00 3.59
CA GLN A 19 -19.42 -46.37 4.31
C GLN A 19 -19.65 -44.84 4.29
N PHE A 20 -19.95 -44.26 5.45
CA PHE A 20 -19.79 -42.84 5.70
C PHE A 20 -18.30 -42.54 5.68
N GLN A 21 -17.82 -41.96 4.61
CA GLN A 21 -16.48 -41.42 4.53
C GLN A 21 -16.52 -40.04 5.18
N ASP A 22 -15.71 -39.92 6.23
CA ASP A 22 -15.61 -38.72 7.08
C ASP A 22 -15.14 -37.54 6.23
N SER A 23 -15.97 -36.51 6.07
CA SER A 23 -15.67 -35.32 5.29
C SER A 23 -14.67 -34.32 6.00
N THR A 24 -14.15 -34.72 7.15
CA THR A 24 -13.20 -33.90 7.94
C THR A 24 -11.75 -34.00 7.45
N ASP A 25 -11.37 -35.10 6.80
CA ASP A 25 -9.97 -35.27 6.33
C ASP A 25 -9.63 -34.48 5.05
N GLN A 26 -10.62 -34.14 4.22
CA GLN A 26 -10.35 -33.36 3.00
C GLN A 26 -10.16 -31.85 3.26
N ALA A 27 -10.78 -31.31 4.31
CA ALA A 27 -10.61 -29.90 4.68
C ALA A 27 -9.23 -29.63 5.32
N THR A 28 -8.71 -30.60 6.07
CA THR A 28 -7.40 -30.48 6.73
C THR A 28 -6.24 -30.63 5.72
N THR A 29 -6.42 -31.43 4.68
CA THR A 29 -5.40 -31.62 3.63
C THR A 29 -5.33 -30.42 2.68
N ALA A 30 -6.45 -29.72 2.43
CA ALA A 30 -6.50 -28.51 1.60
C ALA A 30 -5.81 -27.31 2.29
N LEU A 31 -5.88 -27.21 3.63
CA LEU A 31 -5.20 -26.15 4.39
C LEU A 31 -3.70 -26.37 4.54
N GLN A 32 -3.21 -27.61 4.44
CA GLN A 32 -1.78 -27.92 4.51
C GLN A 32 -1.03 -27.78 3.18
N HIS A 33 -1.74 -27.72 2.02
CA HIS A 33 -1.09 -27.60 0.71
C HIS A 33 -0.86 -26.14 0.25
N THR A 34 -1.38 -25.13 0.95
CA THR A 34 -1.16 -23.72 0.57
C THR A 34 0.04 -23.05 1.22
N ASN A 35 0.73 -23.71 2.15
CA ASN A 35 1.83 -23.10 2.92
C ASN A 35 3.24 -23.49 2.47
N SER A 36 3.43 -24.24 1.39
CA SER A 36 4.77 -24.78 1.08
C SER A 36 5.54 -24.12 -0.07
N GLU A 37 4.98 -23.13 -0.79
CA GLU A 37 5.67 -22.57 -1.96
C GLU A 37 5.42 -21.06 -2.23
N ARG A 38 5.18 -20.23 -1.24
CA ARG A 38 5.30 -18.80 -1.49
C ARG A 38 6.79 -18.45 -1.60
N THR A 39 7.23 -18.22 -2.84
CA THR A 39 8.59 -17.74 -3.12
C THR A 39 8.73 -16.26 -2.82
N GLU A 40 7.63 -15.52 -2.78
CA GLU A 40 7.57 -14.08 -2.51
C GLU A 40 7.23 -13.81 -1.05
N ILE A 41 7.99 -12.90 -0.45
CA ILE A 41 7.80 -12.35 0.89
C ILE A 41 7.38 -10.89 0.73
N LEU A 42 6.46 -10.43 1.56
CA LEU A 42 6.11 -9.02 1.64
C LEU A 42 7.04 -8.32 2.63
N LEU A 43 7.65 -7.21 2.22
CA LEU A 43 8.43 -6.33 3.07
C LEU A 43 7.69 -5.01 3.23
N PHE A 44 7.45 -4.60 4.47
CA PHE A 44 6.86 -3.30 4.80
C PHE A 44 7.95 -2.35 5.30
N ALA A 45 8.13 -1.26 4.58
CA ALA A 45 8.95 -0.12 4.97
C ALA A 45 8.09 0.90 5.70
N SER A 46 8.49 1.33 6.88
CA SER A 46 7.72 2.26 7.71
C SER A 46 8.66 3.13 8.57
N PHE A 47 8.08 4.02 9.34
CA PHE A 47 8.82 4.80 10.34
C PHE A 47 8.17 4.64 11.72
N ARG A 48 8.81 5.19 12.76
CA ARG A 48 8.31 5.23 14.13
C ARG A 48 8.25 6.69 14.59
N GLY A 49 7.39 6.96 15.59
CA GLY A 49 7.28 8.28 16.18
C GLY A 49 7.03 9.38 15.17
N ASN A 50 7.97 10.32 15.07
CA ASN A 50 7.98 11.40 14.07
C ASN A 50 8.98 11.17 12.92
N GLY A 51 9.68 10.03 12.89
CA GLY A 51 10.61 9.65 11.83
C GLY A 51 12.04 10.14 12.04
N GLU A 52 12.41 10.50 13.26
CA GLU A 52 13.77 10.97 13.59
C GLU A 52 14.79 9.84 13.53
N ASP A 53 14.42 8.62 13.89
CA ASP A 53 15.30 7.45 13.89
C ASP A 53 15.43 6.79 12.51
N GLY A 54 14.43 6.96 11.63
CA GLY A 54 14.51 6.58 10.23
C GLY A 54 13.68 5.35 9.83
N LEU A 55 14.26 4.53 8.94
CA LEU A 55 13.60 3.40 8.28
C LEU A 55 13.50 2.20 9.19
N HIS A 56 12.30 1.68 9.37
CA HIS A 56 12.00 0.39 9.98
C HIS A 56 11.46 -0.58 8.94
N LEU A 57 11.85 -1.84 9.07
CA LEU A 57 11.41 -2.90 8.17
C LEU A 57 10.69 -4.00 8.95
N SER A 58 9.64 -4.53 8.36
CA SER A 58 8.98 -5.75 8.82
C SER A 58 8.59 -6.62 7.63
N TYR A 59 8.42 -7.92 7.84
CA TYR A 59 8.08 -8.85 6.77
C TYR A 59 6.83 -9.66 7.12
N SER A 60 6.17 -10.15 6.08
CA SER A 60 5.02 -11.06 6.17
C SER A 60 5.03 -12.07 5.04
N GLU A 61 4.60 -13.30 5.33
CA GLU A 61 4.40 -14.35 4.33
C GLU A 61 2.93 -14.44 3.86
N ASP A 62 2.00 -13.87 4.63
CA ASP A 62 0.55 -14.00 4.40
C ASP A 62 -0.18 -12.66 4.21
N GLY A 63 0.53 -11.53 4.43
CA GLY A 63 -0.05 -10.19 4.38
C GLY A 63 -0.86 -9.79 5.62
N LEU A 64 -0.97 -10.65 6.63
CA LEU A 64 -1.74 -10.37 7.85
C LEU A 64 -0.88 -10.42 9.12
N ASN A 65 0.12 -11.28 9.15
CA ASN A 65 1.03 -11.41 10.28
C ASN A 65 2.40 -10.83 9.90
N TRP A 66 2.74 -9.71 10.51
CA TRP A 66 3.98 -8.98 10.25
C TRP A 66 4.96 -9.10 11.40
N THR A 67 6.21 -9.37 11.08
CA THR A 67 7.32 -9.50 12.03
C THR A 67 8.34 -8.40 11.79
N ALA A 68 8.66 -7.64 12.83
CA ALA A 68 9.70 -6.61 12.74
C ALA A 68 11.08 -7.24 12.50
N LEU A 69 11.86 -6.63 11.64
CA LEU A 69 13.27 -6.93 11.42
C LEU A 69 14.15 -6.10 12.36
N ASN A 70 15.40 -6.50 12.51
CA ASN A 70 16.40 -5.78 13.31
C ASN A 70 15.92 -5.43 14.74
N ASN A 71 15.15 -6.35 15.39
CA ASN A 71 14.55 -6.11 16.72
C ASN A 71 13.70 -4.83 16.81
N ASP A 72 13.07 -4.43 15.71
CA ASP A 72 12.34 -3.18 15.56
C ASP A 72 13.18 -1.90 15.72
N GLU A 73 14.50 -2.01 15.54
CA GLU A 73 15.40 -0.86 15.46
C GLU A 73 15.52 -0.35 14.02
N SER A 74 15.79 0.94 13.86
CA SER A 74 16.00 1.56 12.54
C SER A 74 17.17 0.92 11.80
N VAL A 75 16.98 0.69 10.49
CA VAL A 75 18.02 0.17 9.59
C VAL A 75 18.72 1.27 8.77
N LEU A 76 18.15 2.49 8.73
CA LEU A 76 18.72 3.63 8.02
C LEU A 76 18.26 4.94 8.66
N ALA A 77 19.19 5.69 9.27
CA ALA A 77 18.89 7.00 9.84
C ALA A 77 18.86 8.10 8.76
N PRO A 78 17.97 9.13 8.87
CA PRO A 78 17.88 10.22 7.91
C PRO A 78 19.12 11.15 7.99
N GLN A 79 19.65 11.51 6.84
CA GLN A 79 20.85 12.37 6.71
C GLN A 79 20.54 13.70 6.04
N VAL A 80 19.46 13.81 5.26
CA VAL A 80 19.12 14.95 4.42
C VAL A 80 17.87 15.68 4.88
N GLY A 81 17.66 16.90 4.39
CA GLY A 81 16.52 17.74 4.79
C GLY A 81 16.61 18.14 6.25
N THR A 82 15.47 18.22 6.93
CA THR A 82 15.40 18.44 8.36
C THR A 82 15.61 17.17 9.18
N LYS A 83 16.12 16.11 8.52
CA LYS A 83 16.47 14.80 9.10
C LYS A 83 15.28 14.06 9.70
N LEU A 84 14.19 14.05 8.98
CA LEU A 84 13.08 13.11 9.19
C LEU A 84 13.07 12.10 8.04
N MET A 85 12.64 10.89 8.33
CA MET A 85 12.32 9.87 7.33
C MET A 85 10.91 9.38 7.64
N ARG A 86 9.92 10.10 7.07
CA ARG A 86 8.52 9.78 7.20
C ARG A 86 8.03 9.21 5.88
N ASP A 87 6.99 8.40 5.95
CA ASP A 87 6.28 7.90 4.78
C ASP A 87 7.23 7.27 3.74
N PRO A 88 8.15 6.35 4.14
CA PRO A 88 9.14 5.78 3.23
C PRO A 88 8.46 4.85 2.22
N VAL A 89 8.76 5.06 0.95
CA VAL A 89 8.27 4.23 -0.15
C VAL A 89 9.43 3.57 -0.85
N ILE A 90 9.40 2.23 -0.90
CA ILE A 90 10.40 1.41 -1.58
C ILE A 90 9.74 0.67 -2.74
N ILE A 91 10.32 0.78 -3.92
CA ILE A 91 9.96 -0.07 -5.05
C ILE A 91 11.19 -0.83 -5.58
N ARG A 92 10.95 -1.94 -6.27
CA ARG A 92 11.96 -2.58 -7.12
C ARG A 92 11.84 -2.00 -8.53
N GLY A 93 12.91 -1.42 -9.03
CA GLY A 93 12.98 -0.91 -10.40
C GLY A 93 13.17 -2.01 -11.45
N PRO A 94 13.01 -1.69 -12.74
CA PRO A 94 13.30 -2.61 -13.84
C PRO A 94 14.80 -2.95 -13.97
N ASP A 95 15.66 -2.18 -13.32
CA ASP A 95 17.09 -2.42 -13.15
C ASP A 95 17.41 -3.41 -12.02
N ASN A 96 16.36 -3.97 -11.40
CA ASN A 96 16.41 -4.89 -10.25
C ASN A 96 16.99 -4.27 -8.97
N ARG A 97 17.13 -2.95 -8.90
CA ARG A 97 17.53 -2.22 -7.70
C ARG A 97 16.32 -1.76 -6.92
N PHE A 98 16.52 -1.48 -5.64
CA PHE A 98 15.52 -0.84 -4.80
C PHE A 98 15.74 0.67 -4.81
N HIS A 99 14.66 1.40 -5.00
CA HIS A 99 14.64 2.86 -4.97
C HIS A 99 13.69 3.29 -3.87
N MET A 100 14.15 4.21 -3.03
CA MET A 100 13.37 4.71 -1.91
C MET A 100 13.25 6.23 -1.97
N VAL A 101 12.03 6.72 -1.74
CA VAL A 101 11.72 8.13 -1.51
C VAL A 101 11.04 8.29 -0.15
N TRP A 102 11.17 9.49 0.48
CA TRP A 102 10.54 9.77 1.77
C TRP A 102 10.34 11.25 2.02
N THR A 103 9.44 11.59 2.93
CA THR A 103 9.28 12.93 3.48
C THR A 103 10.47 13.29 4.36
N SER A 104 11.27 14.27 3.95
CA SER A 104 12.51 14.66 4.64
C SER A 104 12.32 15.64 5.79
N GLY A 105 11.12 16.24 5.88
CA GLY A 105 10.75 17.18 6.93
C GLY A 105 9.37 17.78 6.76
N TRP A 106 8.85 18.41 7.80
CA TRP A 106 7.51 18.99 7.79
C TRP A 106 7.36 20.18 6.83
N GLU A 107 8.41 21.00 6.70
CA GLU A 107 8.40 22.20 5.88
C GLU A 107 9.47 22.16 4.78
N ASP A 108 9.97 20.97 4.44
CA ASP A 108 10.87 20.78 3.33
C ASP A 108 10.11 20.75 2.01
N ALA A 109 10.39 21.67 1.09
CA ALA A 109 9.86 21.66 -0.27
C ALA A 109 10.67 20.70 -1.19
N ALA A 110 11.12 19.60 -0.61
CA ALA A 110 12.00 18.59 -1.18
C ALA A 110 11.70 17.23 -0.57
N ILE A 111 12.18 16.17 -1.22
CA ILE A 111 12.04 14.79 -0.75
C ILE A 111 13.40 14.13 -0.61
N GLY A 112 13.50 13.13 0.26
CA GLY A 112 14.67 12.28 0.31
C GLY A 112 14.64 11.21 -0.77
N LEU A 113 15.82 10.77 -1.23
CA LEU A 113 16.01 9.69 -2.21
C LEU A 113 17.25 8.88 -1.85
N ALA A 114 17.16 7.56 -1.94
CA ALA A 114 18.28 6.63 -1.83
C ALA A 114 18.02 5.36 -2.64
N HIS A 115 19.08 4.60 -2.89
CA HIS A 115 19.04 3.35 -3.66
C HIS A 115 19.75 2.22 -2.90
N SER A 116 19.33 0.97 -3.15
CA SER A 116 19.98 -0.21 -2.59
C SER A 116 19.90 -1.38 -3.56
N ASP A 117 20.91 -2.24 -3.53
CA ASP A 117 20.91 -3.50 -4.26
C ASP A 117 20.40 -4.67 -3.41
N ASN A 118 20.30 -4.49 -2.07
CA ASN A 118 20.04 -5.58 -1.12
C ASN A 118 19.17 -5.18 0.08
N LEU A 119 18.61 -3.95 0.12
CA LEU A 119 17.79 -3.38 1.20
C LEU A 119 18.52 -3.15 2.53
N ARG A 120 19.78 -3.58 2.64
CA ARG A 120 20.62 -3.42 3.82
C ARG A 120 21.60 -2.27 3.67
N ASP A 121 22.30 -2.24 2.53
CA ASP A 121 23.31 -1.24 2.22
C ASP A 121 22.70 -0.21 1.28
N TRP A 122 22.57 1.04 1.72
CA TRP A 122 21.95 2.13 0.99
C TRP A 122 23.01 3.08 0.44
N SER A 123 22.76 3.63 -0.72
CA SER A 123 23.56 4.71 -1.32
C SER A 123 23.60 5.93 -0.41
N GLU A 124 24.45 6.90 -0.74
CA GLU A 124 24.34 8.27 -0.22
C GLU A 124 22.91 8.77 -0.41
N GLN A 125 22.35 9.40 0.62
CA GLN A 125 21.02 10.00 0.59
C GLN A 125 21.09 11.33 -0.16
N VAL A 126 20.13 11.56 -1.04
CA VAL A 126 20.03 12.79 -1.83
C VAL A 126 18.75 13.54 -1.46
N LEU A 127 18.87 14.86 -1.27
CA LEU A 127 17.72 15.75 -1.13
C LEU A 127 17.33 16.28 -2.51
N VAL A 128 16.17 15.86 -3.03
CA VAL A 128 15.67 16.26 -4.34
C VAL A 128 14.72 17.45 -4.18
N PRO A 129 15.05 18.66 -4.69
CA PRO A 129 14.24 19.86 -4.51
C PRO A 129 13.05 19.88 -5.48
N VAL A 130 12.11 18.96 -5.28
CA VAL A 130 10.99 18.70 -6.19
C VAL A 130 10.06 19.91 -6.37
N MET A 131 9.99 20.84 -5.41
CA MET A 131 9.17 22.04 -5.51
C MET A 131 9.97 23.29 -5.91
N LYS A 132 11.19 23.15 -6.45
CA LYS A 132 12.07 24.29 -6.84
C LYS A 132 11.35 25.28 -7.78
N GLY A 133 10.47 24.83 -8.65
CA GLY A 133 9.67 25.66 -9.56
C GLY A 133 8.53 26.45 -8.88
N PHE A 134 8.24 26.16 -7.60
CA PHE A 134 7.14 26.72 -6.83
C PHE A 134 7.66 27.33 -5.52
N PRO A 135 8.25 28.56 -5.55
CA PRO A 135 8.94 29.09 -4.37
C PRO A 135 8.02 29.39 -3.18
N ALA A 136 6.71 29.44 -3.37
CA ALA A 136 5.71 29.57 -2.30
C ALA A 136 5.28 28.22 -1.70
N ALA A 137 5.73 27.09 -2.24
CA ALA A 137 5.39 25.77 -1.70
C ALA A 137 5.96 25.60 -0.29
N LYS A 138 5.15 25.07 0.62
CA LYS A 138 5.54 24.87 2.02
C LYS A 138 6.21 23.55 2.28
N ASN A 139 5.90 22.52 1.51
CA ASN A 139 6.25 21.13 1.82
C ASN A 139 6.27 20.25 0.59
N ALA A 140 6.79 19.03 0.77
CA ALA A 140 6.59 17.88 -0.12
C ALA A 140 6.41 16.63 0.78
N TRP A 141 5.15 16.21 0.99
CA TRP A 141 4.79 15.14 1.92
C TRP A 141 4.39 13.87 1.21
N ALA A 142 4.65 12.75 1.88
CA ALA A 142 4.27 11.41 1.45
C ALA A 142 4.58 11.18 -0.03
N PRO A 143 5.85 11.30 -0.44
CA PRO A 143 6.21 11.01 -1.81
C PRO A 143 6.04 9.54 -2.09
N GLU A 144 5.45 9.26 -3.25
CA GLU A 144 5.33 7.93 -3.81
C GLU A 144 6.21 7.81 -5.05
N ILE A 145 6.60 6.60 -5.39
CA ILE A 145 7.35 6.30 -6.60
C ILE A 145 6.70 5.10 -7.31
N TYR A 146 6.49 5.23 -8.61
CA TYR A 146 5.86 4.23 -9.44
C TYR A 146 6.61 4.10 -10.77
N TRP A 147 7.01 2.87 -11.13
CA TRP A 147 7.53 2.59 -12.47
C TRP A 147 6.37 2.36 -13.43
N ASP A 148 6.31 3.13 -14.50
CA ASP A 148 5.28 2.99 -15.51
C ASP A 148 5.84 2.36 -16.79
N ASP A 149 5.45 1.11 -17.07
CA ASP A 149 5.88 0.38 -18.24
C ASP A 149 5.44 1.01 -19.58
N ALA A 150 4.33 1.75 -19.56
CA ALA A 150 3.84 2.40 -20.77
C ALA A 150 4.70 3.59 -21.19
N THR A 151 5.19 4.37 -20.21
CA THR A 151 6.04 5.55 -20.46
C THR A 151 7.54 5.27 -20.30
N GLN A 152 7.91 4.09 -19.73
CA GLN A 152 9.28 3.71 -19.41
C GLN A 152 10.00 4.75 -18.56
N GLN A 153 9.30 5.21 -17.50
CA GLN A 153 9.78 6.23 -16.57
C GLN A 153 9.31 5.92 -15.14
N TYR A 154 10.07 6.38 -14.17
CA TYR A 154 9.62 6.50 -12.80
C TYR A 154 8.79 7.77 -12.66
N TRP A 155 7.61 7.63 -12.12
CA TRP A 155 6.75 8.71 -11.68
C TRP A 155 6.97 8.89 -10.19
N ILE A 156 7.34 10.10 -9.80
CA ILE A 156 7.44 10.48 -8.39
C ILE A 156 6.39 11.55 -8.16
N TYR A 157 5.51 11.32 -7.19
CA TYR A 157 4.42 12.23 -6.88
C TYR A 157 4.26 12.38 -5.38
N TRP A 158 3.81 13.53 -4.92
CA TRP A 158 3.77 13.93 -3.51
C TRP A 158 2.68 14.97 -3.28
N ALA A 159 2.31 15.19 -2.00
CA ALA A 159 1.38 16.23 -1.59
C ALA A 159 2.12 17.53 -1.24
N SER A 160 1.65 18.66 -1.77
CA SER A 160 2.24 19.98 -1.51
C SER A 160 1.18 21.05 -1.33
N THR A 161 1.44 21.98 -0.41
CA THR A 161 0.62 23.18 -0.19
C THR A 161 1.30 24.38 -0.81
N ILE A 162 0.56 25.13 -1.64
CA ILE A 162 0.93 26.45 -2.13
C ILE A 162 -0.12 27.45 -1.62
N PRO A 163 0.19 28.25 -0.58
CA PRO A 163 -0.79 29.12 0.07
C PRO A 163 -1.49 30.07 -0.88
N GLY A 164 -2.78 30.28 -0.67
CA GLY A 164 -3.61 31.20 -1.45
C GLY A 164 -3.99 30.70 -2.85
N THR A 165 -3.55 29.52 -3.27
CA THR A 165 -3.87 28.99 -4.60
C THR A 165 -5.30 28.49 -4.70
N TYR A 166 -5.84 27.90 -3.62
CA TYR A 166 -7.18 27.32 -3.57
C TYR A 166 -7.99 27.88 -2.37
N PRO A 167 -8.41 29.14 -2.39
CA PRO A 167 -8.94 29.84 -1.22
C PRO A 167 -10.22 29.23 -0.65
N ASP A 168 -10.99 28.49 -1.43
CA ASP A 168 -12.23 27.87 -0.96
C ASP A 168 -11.97 26.60 -0.14
N THR A 169 -11.01 25.78 -0.53
CA THR A 169 -10.61 24.56 0.21
C THR A 169 -9.62 24.87 1.33
N GLU A 170 -8.79 25.92 1.20
CA GLU A 170 -7.86 26.37 2.24
C GLU A 170 -8.58 26.72 3.54
N LYS A 171 -9.79 27.26 3.49
CA LYS A 171 -10.63 27.54 4.67
C LYS A 171 -11.08 26.26 5.40
N GLN A 172 -11.08 25.13 4.71
CA GLN A 172 -11.45 23.82 5.25
C GLN A 172 -10.25 23.01 5.72
N ALA A 173 -9.04 23.49 5.48
CA ALA A 173 -7.79 22.84 5.87
C ALA A 173 -7.38 23.20 7.29
N ASP A 174 -6.62 22.31 7.94
CA ASP A 174 -5.99 22.62 9.23
C ASP A 174 -4.87 23.65 9.01
N LYS A 175 -4.95 24.80 9.69
CA LYS A 175 -3.94 25.88 9.65
C LYS A 175 -3.50 26.27 8.23
N GLY A 176 -4.38 26.13 7.25
CA GLY A 176 -4.11 26.46 5.84
C GLY A 176 -3.19 25.46 5.13
N TRP A 177 -3.03 24.25 5.65
CA TRP A 177 -2.35 23.14 4.96
C TRP A 177 -3.28 22.50 3.94
N ASP A 178 -3.43 23.15 2.78
CA ASP A 178 -4.33 22.73 1.70
C ASP A 178 -3.54 22.18 0.52
N HIS A 179 -3.42 20.85 0.48
CA HIS A 179 -2.55 20.14 -0.43
C HIS A 179 -3.21 19.78 -1.76
N ARG A 180 -2.36 19.65 -2.78
CA ARG A 180 -2.64 18.97 -4.04
C ARG A 180 -1.50 18.01 -4.35
N ILE A 181 -1.75 17.04 -5.23
CA ILE A 181 -0.70 16.11 -5.66
C ILE A 181 0.04 16.72 -6.84
N PHE A 182 1.35 16.83 -6.71
CA PHE A 182 2.29 17.21 -7.73
C PHE A 182 3.11 16.01 -8.17
N ALA A 183 3.67 16.04 -9.37
CA ALA A 183 4.50 14.97 -9.89
C ALA A 183 5.67 15.49 -10.73
N THR A 184 6.69 14.67 -10.81
CA THR A 184 7.80 14.72 -11.76
C THR A 184 8.09 13.32 -12.28
N THR A 185 8.80 13.20 -13.39
CA THR A 185 9.28 11.92 -13.88
C THR A 185 10.81 11.91 -14.04
N THR A 186 11.37 10.71 -13.96
CA THR A 186 12.79 10.48 -14.19
C THR A 186 13.02 9.09 -14.81
N LYS A 187 14.17 8.93 -15.49
CA LYS A 187 14.63 7.61 -15.96
C LYS A 187 15.84 7.11 -15.20
N ASP A 188 16.53 8.00 -14.52
CA ASP A 188 17.89 7.77 -14.01
C ASP A 188 18.14 8.36 -12.62
N PHE A 189 17.13 8.99 -12.01
CA PHE A 189 17.21 9.70 -10.73
C PHE A 189 18.25 10.81 -10.66
N THR A 190 18.75 11.25 -11.82
CA THR A 190 19.67 12.38 -11.94
C THR A 190 19.06 13.55 -12.70
N THR A 191 18.20 13.23 -13.67
CA THR A 191 17.46 14.20 -14.48
C THR A 191 15.98 14.05 -14.22
N PHE A 192 15.34 15.12 -13.79
CA PHE A 192 13.90 15.16 -13.50
C PHE A 192 13.20 16.11 -14.46
N THR A 193 11.99 15.77 -14.88
CA THR A 193 11.11 16.69 -15.61
C THR A 193 10.71 17.86 -14.71
N LEU A 194 10.14 18.90 -15.29
CA LEU A 194 9.53 19.97 -14.51
C LEU A 194 8.39 19.40 -13.67
N THR A 195 8.29 19.87 -12.44
CA THR A 195 7.17 19.54 -11.55
C THR A 195 5.88 20.13 -12.08
N GLU A 196 4.84 19.32 -12.14
CA GLU A 196 3.52 19.72 -12.59
C GLU A 196 2.45 19.35 -11.56
N LEU A 197 1.33 20.06 -11.58
CA LEU A 197 0.12 19.67 -10.84
C LEU A 197 -0.41 18.37 -11.45
N PHE A 198 -0.43 17.31 -10.65
CA PHE A 198 -0.80 15.98 -11.11
C PHE A 198 -2.27 15.64 -10.82
N TYR A 199 -2.74 15.96 -9.61
CA TYR A 199 -4.11 15.67 -9.23
C TYR A 199 -4.71 16.73 -8.31
N GLN A 200 -5.92 17.21 -8.69
CA GLN A 200 -6.65 18.23 -7.97
C GLN A 200 -8.16 17.89 -8.00
N PRO A 201 -8.66 17.16 -6.98
CA PRO A 201 -10.05 16.68 -6.94
C PRO A 201 -11.08 17.72 -6.48
N GLY A 202 -10.65 18.92 -6.09
CA GLY A 202 -11.52 19.96 -5.52
C GLY A 202 -11.63 19.95 -4.00
N PHE A 203 -10.77 19.17 -3.33
CA PHE A 203 -10.62 19.13 -1.87
C PHE A 203 -9.13 18.99 -1.49
N ASN A 204 -8.82 19.14 -0.20
CA ASN A 204 -7.47 18.92 0.34
C ASN A 204 -7.09 17.45 0.25
N VAL A 205 -6.10 17.10 -0.59
CA VAL A 205 -5.73 15.72 -0.93
C VAL A 205 -4.26 15.43 -0.63
N ILE A 206 -4.00 14.31 0.08
CA ILE A 206 -2.65 13.79 0.34
C ILE A 206 -2.60 12.28 0.10
N ASP A 207 -1.44 11.68 0.30
CA ASP A 207 -1.18 10.25 0.38
C ASP A 207 -1.74 9.49 -0.83
N ALA A 208 -1.29 9.85 -2.03
CA ALA A 208 -1.67 9.14 -3.24
C ALA A 208 -0.85 7.85 -3.37
N ALA A 209 -1.47 6.73 -3.75
CA ALA A 209 -0.79 5.48 -4.12
C ALA A 209 -1.40 4.94 -5.42
N ILE A 210 -0.57 4.58 -6.41
CA ILE A 210 -1.02 4.17 -7.74
C ILE A 210 -0.68 2.71 -8.01
N VAL A 211 -1.64 1.99 -8.62
CA VAL A 211 -1.43 0.65 -9.16
C VAL A 211 -2.03 0.56 -10.56
N ASN A 212 -1.36 -0.18 -11.46
CA ASN A 212 -1.93 -0.57 -12.74
C ASN A 212 -2.56 -1.96 -12.60
N THR A 213 -3.86 -2.04 -12.81
CA THR A 213 -4.63 -3.29 -12.69
C THR A 213 -4.58 -4.14 -13.97
N GLY A 214 -3.85 -3.70 -14.99
CA GLY A 214 -3.89 -4.27 -16.34
C GLY A 214 -5.13 -3.84 -17.15
N LYS A 215 -6.14 -3.26 -16.49
CA LYS A 215 -7.34 -2.69 -17.14
C LYS A 215 -7.33 -1.17 -17.14
N ASN A 216 -6.88 -0.60 -16.05
CA ASN A 216 -6.77 0.85 -15.83
C ASN A 216 -5.72 1.12 -14.76
N TYR A 217 -5.38 2.39 -14.61
CA TYR A 217 -4.67 2.89 -13.43
C TYR A 217 -5.69 3.19 -12.34
N THR A 218 -5.38 2.74 -11.14
CA THR A 218 -6.17 3.02 -9.94
C THR A 218 -5.28 3.77 -8.96
N MET A 219 -5.76 4.90 -8.48
CA MET A 219 -5.10 5.73 -7.48
C MET A 219 -5.95 5.75 -6.21
N LEU A 220 -5.34 5.45 -5.09
CA LEU A 220 -5.90 5.65 -3.76
C LEU A 220 -5.43 7.01 -3.26
N VAL A 221 -6.30 7.76 -2.61
CA VAL A 221 -5.97 9.08 -2.05
C VAL A 221 -6.68 9.29 -0.73
N LYS A 222 -6.11 10.11 0.13
CA LYS A 222 -6.76 10.58 1.34
C LYS A 222 -7.42 11.94 1.12
N ASP A 223 -8.69 12.05 1.48
CA ASP A 223 -9.34 13.35 1.70
C ASP A 223 -8.88 13.89 3.05
N GLU A 224 -8.03 14.93 3.01
CA GLU A 224 -7.44 15.56 4.20
C GLU A 224 -8.28 16.73 4.72
N THR A 225 -9.46 16.98 4.17
CA THR A 225 -10.37 18.03 4.64
C THR A 225 -10.59 17.94 6.15
N ARG A 226 -10.44 19.09 6.83
CA ARG A 226 -10.53 19.17 8.30
C ARG A 226 -11.87 19.71 8.79
N TYR A 227 -12.48 20.59 8.02
CA TYR A 227 -13.70 21.31 8.45
C TYR A 227 -14.77 21.33 7.35
N PRO A 228 -15.83 20.42 7.41
CA PRO A 228 -15.95 19.31 8.37
C PRO A 228 -14.92 18.20 8.07
N PRO A 229 -14.55 17.37 9.06
CA PRO A 229 -13.54 16.35 8.82
C PRO A 229 -14.04 15.26 7.88
N ALA A 230 -13.25 14.95 6.84
CA ALA A 230 -13.40 13.78 5.99
C ALA A 230 -12.46 12.67 6.48
N LYS A 231 -11.14 12.83 6.33
CA LYS A 231 -10.11 11.96 6.90
C LYS A 231 -10.25 10.46 6.56
N HIS A 232 -10.63 10.18 5.31
CA HIS A 232 -10.87 8.84 4.80
C HIS A 232 -10.21 8.64 3.43
N LEU A 233 -10.17 7.39 2.96
CA LEU A 233 -9.55 7.02 1.70
C LEU A 233 -10.59 6.86 0.59
N LEU A 234 -10.23 7.34 -0.59
CA LEU A 234 -11.02 7.32 -1.81
C LEU A 234 -10.27 6.63 -2.94
N VAL A 235 -11.01 6.19 -3.96
CA VAL A 235 -10.49 5.59 -5.18
C VAL A 235 -10.71 6.54 -6.35
N ALA A 236 -9.67 6.72 -7.17
CA ALA A 236 -9.77 7.35 -8.48
C ALA A 236 -9.23 6.41 -9.56
N THR A 237 -9.81 6.43 -10.75
CA THR A 237 -9.37 5.57 -11.87
C THR A 237 -9.11 6.39 -13.13
N ALA A 238 -8.18 5.92 -13.96
CA ALA A 238 -7.85 6.54 -15.23
C ALA A 238 -7.37 5.50 -16.25
N ASN A 239 -7.51 5.79 -17.54
CA ASN A 239 -7.00 4.90 -18.60
C ASN A 239 -5.48 5.04 -18.81
N THR A 240 -4.91 6.16 -18.43
CA THR A 240 -3.47 6.44 -18.48
C THR A 240 -3.02 7.05 -17.16
N ILE A 241 -1.72 6.96 -16.85
CA ILE A 241 -1.17 7.57 -15.64
C ILE A 241 -1.35 9.10 -15.62
N TYR A 242 -1.44 9.74 -16.77
CA TYR A 242 -1.73 11.18 -16.88
C TYR A 242 -3.17 11.55 -16.53
N GLY A 243 -4.06 10.59 -16.35
CA GLY A 243 -5.49 10.84 -16.20
C GLY A 243 -6.23 10.92 -17.55
N PRO A 244 -7.39 11.61 -17.66
CA PRO A 244 -8.05 12.25 -16.52
C PRO A 244 -8.55 11.24 -15.48
N TRP A 245 -8.33 11.54 -14.21
CA TRP A 245 -8.73 10.71 -13.09
C TRP A 245 -10.22 10.89 -12.76
N GLN A 246 -10.92 9.77 -12.62
CA GLN A 246 -12.34 9.73 -12.25
C GLN A 246 -12.45 9.28 -10.79
N LEU A 247 -12.85 10.20 -9.91
CA LEU A 247 -12.99 9.96 -8.48
C LEU A 247 -14.29 9.21 -8.18
N GLN A 248 -14.22 8.16 -7.40
CA GLN A 248 -15.36 7.53 -6.73
C GLN A 248 -15.68 8.34 -5.47
N GLN A 249 -16.94 8.75 -5.31
CA GLN A 249 -17.34 9.67 -4.22
C GLN A 249 -17.46 8.95 -2.86
N ALA A 250 -17.72 7.64 -2.87
CA ALA A 250 -17.84 6.87 -1.63
C ALA A 250 -16.46 6.44 -1.13
N PRO A 251 -16.13 6.68 0.15
CA PRO A 251 -14.90 6.16 0.74
C PRO A 251 -14.94 4.62 0.82
N PHE A 252 -13.79 3.99 0.64
CA PHE A 252 -13.65 2.56 0.85
C PHE A 252 -13.13 2.21 2.25
N SER A 253 -12.43 3.13 2.91
CA SER A 253 -11.97 2.96 4.28
C SER A 253 -13.10 3.22 5.28
N PRO A 254 -12.97 2.77 6.55
CA PRO A 254 -13.86 3.18 7.62
C PRO A 254 -13.96 4.72 7.73
N THR A 255 -15.13 5.23 8.09
CA THR A 255 -15.39 6.67 8.23
C THR A 255 -15.56 7.13 9.68
N ASP A 256 -15.57 6.18 10.60
CA ASP A 256 -15.64 6.39 12.05
C ASP A 256 -14.27 6.50 12.73
N VAL A 257 -13.20 6.27 11.97
CA VAL A 257 -11.80 6.44 12.39
C VAL A 257 -11.04 7.22 11.33
N TRP A 258 -10.14 8.10 11.75
CA TRP A 258 -9.29 8.83 10.82
C TRP A 258 -8.15 7.98 10.32
N VAL A 259 -7.98 7.92 9.01
CA VAL A 259 -7.00 7.06 8.35
C VAL A 259 -6.12 7.86 7.39
N GLU A 260 -4.91 7.36 7.15
CA GLU A 260 -3.95 7.93 6.21
C GLU A 260 -3.05 6.85 5.60
N GLY A 261 -2.24 7.23 4.61
CA GLY A 261 -1.14 6.42 4.11
C GLY A 261 -1.55 5.08 3.51
N PRO A 262 -2.33 5.03 2.42
CA PRO A 262 -2.71 3.77 1.79
C PRO A 262 -1.50 3.11 1.12
N ALA A 263 -1.03 1.99 1.67
CA ALA A 263 -0.03 1.12 1.05
C ALA A 263 -0.74 -0.04 0.35
N ILE A 264 -0.53 -0.18 -0.96
CA ILE A 264 -1.22 -1.18 -1.77
C ILE A 264 -0.26 -2.25 -2.29
N ILE A 265 -0.68 -3.51 -2.23
CA ILE A 265 0.02 -4.65 -2.82
C ILE A 265 -0.96 -5.67 -3.40
N GLU A 266 -0.65 -6.23 -4.54
CA GLU A 266 -1.38 -7.38 -5.09
C GLU A 266 -0.81 -8.68 -4.53
N LEU A 267 -1.67 -9.57 -4.03
CA LEU A 267 -1.32 -10.87 -3.49
C LEU A 267 -2.43 -11.88 -3.85
N ASP A 268 -2.10 -12.91 -4.60
CA ASP A 268 -3.02 -13.99 -4.99
C ASP A 268 -4.32 -13.51 -5.65
N GLY A 269 -4.23 -12.49 -6.51
CA GLY A 269 -5.38 -11.90 -7.22
C GLY A 269 -6.26 -11.00 -6.35
N TRP A 270 -5.79 -10.60 -5.18
CA TRP A 270 -6.38 -9.60 -4.32
C TRP A 270 -5.45 -8.41 -4.17
N TYR A 271 -6.01 -7.21 -4.19
CA TYR A 271 -5.32 -5.99 -3.77
C TYR A 271 -5.58 -5.79 -2.27
N TYR A 272 -4.53 -5.86 -1.48
CA TYR A 272 -4.53 -5.50 -0.07
C TYR A 272 -4.14 -4.05 0.06
N VAL A 273 -4.91 -3.29 0.81
CA VAL A 273 -4.65 -1.87 1.11
C VAL A 273 -4.55 -1.72 2.62
N TYR A 274 -3.34 -1.43 3.07
CA TYR A 274 -3.04 -1.13 4.47
C TYR A 274 -3.10 0.38 4.67
N PHE A 275 -3.45 0.82 5.86
CA PHE A 275 -3.52 2.24 6.18
C PHE A 275 -3.29 2.47 7.67
N ASP A 276 -2.70 3.64 8.01
CA ASP A 276 -2.46 4.09 9.37
C ASP A 276 -3.74 4.68 9.97
N GLN A 277 -4.28 4.04 10.99
CA GLN A 277 -5.35 4.57 11.83
C GLN A 277 -4.71 5.46 12.90
N TYR A 278 -4.16 6.60 12.48
CA TYR A 278 -3.19 7.39 13.22
C TYR A 278 -3.72 7.98 14.53
N THR A 279 -5.04 8.17 14.69
CA THR A 279 -5.65 8.58 15.94
C THR A 279 -5.78 7.44 16.94
N GLU A 280 -5.82 6.20 16.46
CA GLU A 280 -5.95 4.99 17.27
C GLU A 280 -4.59 4.29 17.49
N HIS A 281 -3.50 4.82 16.91
CA HIS A 281 -2.15 4.23 16.95
C HIS A 281 -2.13 2.76 16.50
N SER A 282 -2.88 2.44 15.45
CA SER A 282 -3.05 1.09 14.92
C SER A 282 -3.09 1.11 13.40
N PHE A 283 -3.01 -0.06 12.80
CA PHE A 283 -3.15 -0.24 11.35
C PHE A 283 -4.47 -0.90 11.00
N GLY A 284 -5.03 -0.52 9.86
CA GLY A 284 -6.14 -1.20 9.22
C GLY A 284 -5.70 -1.85 7.92
N VAL A 285 -6.49 -2.84 7.47
CA VAL A 285 -6.34 -3.44 6.14
C VAL A 285 -7.69 -3.77 5.53
N MET A 286 -7.88 -3.34 4.30
CA MET A 286 -8.97 -3.74 3.43
C MET A 286 -8.41 -4.52 2.25
N ARG A 287 -9.21 -5.42 1.65
CA ARG A 287 -8.83 -6.03 0.38
C ARG A 287 -9.97 -6.00 -0.62
N THR A 288 -9.61 -6.02 -1.89
CA THR A 288 -10.55 -6.00 -3.01
C THR A 288 -9.97 -6.74 -4.21
N ARG A 289 -10.85 -7.13 -5.16
CA ARG A 289 -10.44 -7.62 -6.49
C ARG A 289 -10.72 -6.64 -7.61
N ASP A 290 -11.54 -5.63 -7.35
CA ASP A 290 -12.11 -4.76 -8.39
C ASP A 290 -12.21 -3.28 -8.01
N PHE A 291 -11.76 -2.91 -6.79
CA PHE A 291 -11.86 -1.56 -6.22
C PHE A 291 -13.30 -1.03 -6.07
N LYS A 292 -14.28 -1.95 -5.99
CA LYS A 292 -15.69 -1.66 -5.76
C LYS A 292 -16.21 -2.36 -4.52
N GLU A 293 -15.97 -3.66 -4.43
CA GLU A 293 -16.35 -4.47 -3.28
C GLU A 293 -15.12 -4.65 -2.38
N TRP A 294 -15.29 -4.40 -1.07
CA TRP A 294 -14.20 -4.37 -0.10
C TRP A 294 -14.48 -5.29 1.08
N GLU A 295 -13.47 -6.07 1.44
CA GLU A 295 -13.47 -6.88 2.66
C GLU A 295 -12.57 -6.25 3.71
N ASN A 296 -13.10 -6.03 4.92
CA ASN A 296 -12.33 -5.51 6.05
C ASN A 296 -11.67 -6.66 6.81
N LEU A 297 -10.34 -6.70 6.80
CA LEU A 297 -9.54 -7.70 7.48
C LEU A 297 -8.78 -7.13 8.71
N THR A 298 -9.04 -5.88 9.10
CA THR A 298 -8.34 -5.18 10.20
C THR A 298 -8.25 -6.00 11.48
N ARG A 299 -9.31 -6.76 11.82
CA ARG A 299 -9.31 -7.60 13.03
C ARG A 299 -8.36 -8.80 12.97
N GLN A 300 -7.90 -9.17 11.78
CA GLN A 300 -6.97 -10.28 11.55
C GLN A 300 -5.53 -9.78 11.39
N LEU A 301 -5.34 -8.47 11.27
CA LEU A 301 -4.05 -7.86 11.05
C LEU A 301 -3.24 -7.81 12.35
N ASN A 302 -2.01 -8.28 12.29
CA ASN A 302 -1.03 -8.18 13.35
C ASN A 302 0.20 -7.44 12.80
N MET A 303 0.35 -6.17 13.20
CA MET A 303 1.45 -5.30 12.79
C MET A 303 2.37 -5.00 13.99
N PRO A 304 3.67 -4.77 13.77
CA PRO A 304 4.57 -4.26 14.81
C PRO A 304 4.03 -2.96 15.41
N GLN A 305 4.08 -2.87 16.73
CA GLN A 305 3.58 -1.71 17.44
C GLN A 305 4.34 -0.43 17.04
N GLY A 306 3.62 0.69 16.89
CA GLY A 306 4.21 1.97 16.53
C GLY A 306 4.55 2.11 15.04
N SER A 307 4.21 1.13 14.20
CA SER A 307 4.30 1.28 12.75
C SER A 307 3.46 2.46 12.29
N ARG A 308 4.02 3.26 11.38
CA ARG A 308 3.36 4.41 10.76
C ARG A 308 3.33 4.23 9.25
N HIS A 309 2.65 5.14 8.56
CA HIS A 309 2.54 5.20 7.11
C HIS A 309 3.82 4.76 6.40
N GLY A 310 3.71 3.93 5.37
CA GLY A 310 4.84 3.39 4.61
C GLY A 310 4.38 2.61 3.38
N SER A 311 5.24 1.75 2.85
CA SER A 311 4.99 1.01 1.62
C SER A 311 5.29 -0.47 1.73
N ILE A 312 4.77 -1.24 0.79
CA ILE A 312 5.00 -2.69 0.73
C ILE A 312 5.65 -3.04 -0.62
N VAL A 313 6.70 -3.83 -0.56
CA VAL A 313 7.39 -4.36 -1.73
C VAL A 313 7.54 -5.88 -1.61
N LYS A 314 7.48 -6.59 -2.72
CA LYS A 314 7.76 -8.02 -2.78
C LYS A 314 9.27 -8.27 -2.83
N ILE A 315 9.74 -9.18 -2.00
CA ILE A 315 11.13 -9.62 -1.94
C ILE A 315 11.22 -11.14 -2.00
N THR A 316 12.41 -11.66 -2.29
CA THR A 316 12.70 -13.09 -2.23
C THR A 316 13.08 -13.53 -0.81
N ARG A 317 13.05 -14.85 -0.55
CA ARG A 317 13.57 -15.41 0.71
C ARG A 317 15.07 -15.18 0.89
N GLU A 318 15.83 -15.14 -0.21
CA GLU A 318 17.26 -14.84 -0.18
C GLU A 318 17.50 -13.40 0.29
N GLU A 319 16.76 -12.44 -0.25
CA GLU A 319 16.83 -11.04 0.18
C GLU A 319 16.39 -10.87 1.64
N LEU A 320 15.34 -11.56 2.08
CA LEU A 320 14.97 -11.57 3.50
C LEU A 320 16.10 -12.07 4.37
N SER A 321 16.82 -13.12 3.94
CA SER A 321 17.94 -13.69 4.71
C SER A 321 19.12 -12.73 4.92
N VAL A 322 19.28 -11.73 4.03
CA VAL A 322 20.28 -10.66 4.17
C VAL A 322 19.89 -9.65 5.25
N LEU A 323 18.60 -9.52 5.51
CA LEU A 323 18.03 -8.55 6.48
C LEU A 323 17.88 -9.14 7.89
N MET A 324 17.88 -10.47 8.02
CA MET A 324 17.82 -11.18 9.30
C MET A 324 19.19 -11.28 9.98
#